data_6e2bee6bfeed379b948a9716808d2dfa
#
_entry.id   6e2bee6bfeed379b948a9716808d2dfa
#
_cell.length_a   1.000
_cell.length_b   1.000
_cell.length_c   1.000
_cell.angle_alpha   90.00
_cell.angle_beta   90.00
_cell.angle_gamma   90.00
#
_symmetry.space_group_name_H-M   'P 1'
#
loop_
_entity.id
_entity.type
_entity.pdbx_description
1 polymer ?
#
loop_
_entity_poly.entity_id
_entity_poly.type
_entity_poly.pdbx_seq_one_letter_code
_entity_poly.pdbx_strand_id
1 'polypeptide(L)'
;MLKEVLPKAIIFDWDSTLVDNWQSIANALNATLIEMGKTPWTTTQVRQNSKNSARDAFPRIFGDQWKDALDFFYKAFRDLHLTGIQPLPGAENLLQFLREERIYSGIISNKNGGFLRNEIK
;
A
#
# COMPACT_ATOMS: atom_id res chain seq x y z
N MET A 1 34.61 -10.93 -2.07
CA MET A 1 33.34 -11.60 -1.76
C MET A 1 32.19 -10.61 -1.78
N LEU A 2 30.97 -11.07 -1.58
CA LEU A 2 29.77 -10.24 -1.69
C LEU A 2 29.74 -9.06 -0.74
N LYS A 3 30.40 -9.14 0.42
CA LYS A 3 30.47 -8.03 1.37
C LYS A 3 31.12 -6.78 0.78
N GLU A 4 32.03 -6.95 -0.16
CA GLU A 4 32.73 -5.82 -0.78
C GLU A 4 31.86 -5.02 -1.72
N VAL A 5 30.71 -5.59 -2.15
CA VAL A 5 29.80 -4.96 -3.09
C VAL A 5 28.48 -4.54 -2.44
N LEU A 6 28.43 -4.46 -1.10
CA LEU A 6 27.24 -4.00 -0.43
C LEU A 6 26.96 -2.52 -0.77
N PRO A 7 25.72 -2.16 -1.04
CA PRO A 7 25.38 -0.78 -1.33
C PRO A 7 25.53 0.09 -0.09
N LYS A 8 25.68 1.41 -0.30
CA LYS A 8 25.71 2.39 0.79
C LYS A 8 24.32 2.79 1.22
N ALA A 9 23.33 2.65 0.34
CA ALA A 9 21.94 3.01 0.61
C ALA A 9 21.02 2.16 -0.26
N ILE A 10 19.81 1.91 0.27
CA ILE A 10 18.75 1.21 -0.46
C ILE A 10 17.48 2.01 -0.30
N ILE A 11 16.75 2.18 -1.40
CA ILE A 11 15.45 2.84 -1.42
C ILE A 11 14.40 1.77 -1.71
N PHE A 12 13.38 1.71 -0.84
CA PHE A 12 12.31 0.72 -0.94
C PHE A 12 11.01 1.37 -1.37
N ASP A 13 10.21 0.63 -2.13
CA ASP A 13 8.78 0.86 -2.17
C ASP A 13 8.17 0.39 -0.86
N TRP A 14 6.93 0.81 -0.55
CA TRP A 14 6.30 0.49 0.73
C TRP A 14 5.26 -0.62 0.57
N ASP A 15 4.18 -0.33 -0.16
CA ASP A 15 3.08 -1.28 -0.32
C ASP A 15 3.53 -2.54 -1.07
N SER A 16 3.28 -3.70 -0.49
CA SER A 16 3.64 -5.02 -1.06
C SER A 16 5.14 -5.24 -1.24
N THR A 17 5.97 -4.37 -0.68
CA THR A 17 7.44 -4.54 -0.65
C THR A 17 7.91 -4.76 0.78
N LEU A 18 7.56 -3.87 1.69
CA LEU A 18 7.90 -3.99 3.11
C LEU A 18 6.70 -4.37 3.97
N VAL A 19 5.49 -4.02 3.55
CA VAL A 19 4.27 -4.30 4.31
C VAL A 19 3.25 -5.04 3.46
N ASP A 20 2.48 -5.89 4.14
CA ASP A 20 1.31 -6.56 3.58
C ASP A 20 0.08 -5.79 4.05
N ASN A 21 -0.52 -5.05 3.14
CA ASN A 21 -1.69 -4.22 3.44
C ASN A 21 -2.87 -4.48 2.49
N TRP A 22 -2.87 -5.63 1.79
CA TRP A 22 -3.94 -5.96 0.86
C TRP A 22 -5.31 -6.03 1.52
N GLN A 23 -5.37 -6.49 2.78
CA GLN A 23 -6.64 -6.57 3.49
C GLN A 23 -7.21 -5.18 3.75
N SER A 24 -6.37 -4.23 4.15
CA SER A 24 -6.80 -2.84 4.39
C SER A 24 -7.29 -2.18 3.08
N ILE A 25 -6.57 -2.40 1.99
CA ILE A 25 -6.95 -1.90 0.67
C ILE A 25 -8.29 -2.53 0.24
N ALA A 26 -8.42 -3.85 0.38
CA ALA A 26 -9.63 -4.56 0.01
C ALA A 26 -10.83 -4.08 0.83
N ASN A 27 -10.65 -3.87 2.13
CA ASN A 27 -11.73 -3.39 2.99
C ASN A 27 -12.22 -2.00 2.57
N ALA A 28 -11.30 -1.07 2.31
CA ALA A 28 -11.65 0.28 1.89
C ALA A 28 -12.28 0.29 0.50
N LEU A 29 -11.74 -0.50 -0.43
CA LEU A 29 -12.29 -0.59 -1.78
C LEU A 29 -13.68 -1.22 -1.77
N ASN A 30 -13.89 -2.28 -0.99
CA ASN A 30 -15.19 -2.93 -0.89
C ASN A 30 -16.23 -2.04 -0.24
N ALA A 31 -15.85 -1.27 0.78
CA ALA A 31 -16.74 -0.26 1.37
C ALA A 31 -17.17 0.75 0.29
N THR A 32 -16.25 1.16 -0.57
CA THR A 32 -16.52 2.08 -1.66
C THR A 32 -17.42 1.46 -2.72
N LEU A 33 -17.16 0.21 -3.11
CA LEU A 33 -18.00 -0.50 -4.08
C LEU A 33 -19.43 -0.62 -3.58
N ILE A 34 -19.63 -0.99 -2.32
CA ILE A 34 -20.95 -1.10 -1.71
C ILE A 34 -21.64 0.26 -1.70
N GLU A 35 -20.96 1.31 -1.27
CA GLU A 35 -21.53 2.67 -1.25
C GLU A 35 -21.97 3.13 -2.63
N MET A 36 -21.23 2.76 -3.67
CA MET A 36 -21.55 3.12 -5.06
C MET A 36 -22.52 2.14 -5.73
N GLY A 37 -23.11 1.21 -4.98
CA GLY A 37 -24.08 0.27 -5.47
C GLY A 37 -23.52 -0.89 -6.29
N LYS A 38 -22.25 -1.21 -6.11
CA LYS A 38 -21.57 -2.28 -6.84
C LYS A 38 -21.30 -3.48 -5.92
N THR A 39 -21.05 -4.62 -6.56
CA THR A 39 -20.74 -5.86 -5.84
C THR A 39 -19.31 -5.82 -5.28
N PRO A 40 -19.12 -6.20 -4.00
CA PRO A 40 -17.76 -6.27 -3.43
C PRO A 40 -16.87 -7.26 -4.18
N TRP A 41 -15.57 -7.03 -4.14
CA TRP A 41 -14.57 -7.88 -4.78
C TRP A 41 -13.88 -8.77 -3.75
N THR A 42 -13.42 -9.94 -4.22
CA THR A 42 -12.51 -10.80 -3.44
C THR A 42 -11.12 -10.16 -3.38
N THR A 43 -10.30 -10.60 -2.43
CA THR A 43 -8.92 -10.14 -2.33
C THR A 43 -8.15 -10.40 -3.63
N THR A 44 -8.39 -11.53 -4.27
CA THR A 44 -7.77 -11.86 -5.56
C THR A 44 -8.16 -10.84 -6.63
N GLN A 45 -9.44 -10.46 -6.70
CA GLN A 45 -9.90 -9.45 -7.66
C GLN A 45 -9.27 -8.09 -7.37
N VAL A 46 -9.14 -7.72 -6.10
CA VAL A 46 -8.47 -6.47 -5.71
C VAL A 46 -7.04 -6.48 -6.21
N ARG A 47 -6.28 -7.55 -5.98
CA ARG A 47 -4.90 -7.66 -6.45
C ARG A 47 -4.78 -7.57 -7.95
N GLN A 48 -5.67 -8.25 -8.69
CA GLN A 48 -5.64 -8.26 -10.15
C GLN A 48 -5.90 -6.88 -10.74
N ASN A 49 -6.67 -6.05 -10.06
CA ASN A 49 -7.10 -4.75 -10.55
C ASN A 49 -6.33 -3.58 -9.91
N SER A 50 -5.35 -3.83 -9.06
CA SER A 50 -4.63 -2.80 -8.32
C SER A 50 -3.20 -2.59 -8.82
N LYS A 51 -2.97 -2.74 -10.10
CA LYS A 51 -1.66 -2.50 -10.72
C LYS A 51 -1.30 -1.02 -10.79
N ASN A 52 -2.31 -0.16 -10.78
CA ASN A 52 -2.17 1.29 -10.85
C ASN A 52 -2.67 1.91 -9.55
N SER A 53 -2.37 3.20 -9.36
CA SER A 53 -2.90 3.95 -8.23
C SER A 53 -4.43 4.03 -8.29
N ALA A 54 -5.07 4.32 -7.16
CA ALA A 54 -6.52 4.51 -7.13
C ALA A 54 -6.96 5.61 -8.10
N ARG A 55 -6.18 6.69 -8.20
CA ARG A 55 -6.47 7.79 -9.12
C ARG A 55 -6.57 7.32 -10.55
N ASP A 56 -5.71 6.37 -10.95
CA ASP A 56 -5.69 5.86 -12.33
C ASP A 56 -6.74 4.78 -12.55
N ALA A 57 -7.03 3.98 -11.53
CA ALA A 57 -7.95 2.85 -11.64
C ALA A 57 -9.42 3.24 -11.52
N PHE A 58 -9.74 4.22 -10.68
CA PHE A 58 -11.11 4.56 -10.35
C PHE A 58 -11.95 5.03 -11.55
N PRO A 59 -11.43 5.81 -12.52
CA PRO A 59 -12.23 6.12 -13.71
C PRO A 59 -12.71 4.88 -14.47
N ARG A 60 -11.90 3.81 -14.51
CA ARG A 60 -12.30 2.56 -15.16
C ARG A 60 -13.34 1.80 -14.36
N ILE A 61 -13.25 1.85 -13.04
CA ILE A 61 -14.13 1.08 -12.15
C ILE A 61 -15.47 1.78 -11.98
N PHE A 62 -15.47 3.09 -11.78
CA PHE A 62 -16.65 3.86 -11.37
C PHE A 62 -17.18 4.81 -12.46
N GLY A 63 -16.51 4.94 -13.60
CA GLY A 63 -16.95 5.82 -14.68
C GLY A 63 -17.06 7.27 -14.22
N ASP A 64 -18.18 7.93 -14.55
CA ASP A 64 -18.37 9.36 -14.26
C ASP A 64 -18.39 9.68 -12.75
N GLN A 65 -18.66 8.69 -11.91
CA GLN A 65 -18.71 8.86 -10.44
C GLN A 65 -17.37 8.62 -9.76
N TRP A 66 -16.30 8.51 -10.52
CA TRP A 66 -15.00 8.13 -9.98
C TRP A 66 -14.46 9.10 -8.92
N LYS A 67 -14.76 10.40 -9.06
CA LYS A 67 -14.27 11.39 -8.08
C LYS A 67 -14.95 11.22 -6.72
N ASP A 68 -16.26 11.01 -6.72
CA ASP A 68 -17.02 10.76 -5.48
C ASP A 68 -16.57 9.43 -4.85
N ALA A 69 -16.36 8.42 -5.67
CA ALA A 69 -15.86 7.13 -5.21
C ALA A 69 -14.46 7.27 -4.60
N LEU A 70 -13.59 8.05 -5.23
CA LEU A 70 -12.24 8.27 -4.73
C LEU A 70 -12.25 8.99 -3.38
N ASP A 71 -13.10 10.02 -3.21
CA ASP A 71 -13.25 10.71 -1.93
C ASP A 71 -13.73 9.76 -0.84
N PHE A 72 -14.72 8.92 -1.14
CA PHE A 72 -15.23 7.94 -0.20
C PHE A 72 -14.13 6.91 0.16
N PHE A 73 -13.39 6.44 -0.84
CA PHE A 73 -12.30 5.49 -0.64
C PHE A 73 -11.25 6.06 0.33
N TYR A 74 -10.84 7.30 0.13
CA TYR A 74 -9.84 7.90 1.02
C TYR A 74 -10.35 8.08 2.44
N LYS A 75 -11.63 8.40 2.62
CA LYS A 75 -12.22 8.46 3.97
C LYS A 75 -12.23 7.09 4.62
N ALA A 76 -12.67 6.07 3.89
CA ALA A 76 -12.67 4.69 4.39
C ALA A 76 -11.26 4.21 4.68
N PHE A 77 -10.32 4.49 3.79
CA PHE A 77 -8.93 4.10 3.95
C PHE A 77 -8.28 4.78 5.16
N ARG A 78 -8.63 6.04 5.42
CA ARG A 78 -8.15 6.74 6.61
C ARG A 78 -8.51 6.00 7.88
N ASP A 79 -9.71 5.43 7.94
CA ASP A 79 -10.20 4.72 9.11
C ASP A 79 -9.67 3.28 9.19
N LEU A 80 -9.37 2.67 8.06
CA LEU A 80 -9.10 1.23 7.98
C LEU A 80 -7.65 0.87 7.69
N HIS A 81 -6.82 1.81 7.21
CA HIS A 81 -5.50 1.46 6.66
C HIS A 81 -4.52 0.91 7.70
N LEU A 82 -4.71 1.22 8.96
CA LEU A 82 -3.86 0.67 10.02
C LEU A 82 -4.36 -0.69 10.53
N THR A 83 -5.57 -1.09 10.14
CA THR A 83 -6.15 -2.36 10.56
C THR A 83 -5.63 -3.48 9.66
N GLY A 84 -4.98 -4.47 10.25
CA GLY A 84 -4.48 -5.62 9.49
C GLY A 84 -3.22 -5.36 8.68
N ILE A 85 -2.59 -4.19 8.81
CA ILE A 85 -1.30 -3.95 8.17
C ILE A 85 -0.22 -4.70 8.93
N GLN A 86 0.64 -5.41 8.22
CA GLN A 86 1.72 -6.21 8.81
C GLN A 86 2.95 -6.16 7.93
N PRO A 87 4.17 -6.26 8.51
CA PRO A 87 5.37 -6.42 7.72
C PRO A 87 5.30 -7.69 6.87
N LEU A 88 5.79 -7.63 5.65
CA LEU A 88 5.95 -8.85 4.86
C LEU A 88 7.02 -9.74 5.49
N PRO A 89 6.92 -11.08 5.31
CA PRO A 89 7.94 -11.99 5.82
C PRO A 89 9.34 -11.57 5.38
N GLY A 90 10.25 -11.46 6.34
CA GLY A 90 11.64 -11.07 6.09
C GLY A 90 11.89 -9.57 6.07
N ALA A 91 10.85 -8.71 6.04
CA ALA A 91 11.04 -7.26 5.97
C ALA A 91 11.77 -6.72 7.20
N GLU A 92 11.32 -7.11 8.39
CA GLU A 92 11.95 -6.66 9.63
C GLU A 92 13.40 -7.15 9.74
N ASN A 93 13.65 -8.40 9.37
CA ASN A 93 15.00 -8.96 9.40
C ASN A 93 15.92 -8.24 8.41
N LEU A 94 15.41 -7.91 7.23
CA LEU A 94 16.18 -7.16 6.25
C LEU A 94 16.55 -5.78 6.77
N LEU A 95 15.59 -5.05 7.34
CA LEU A 95 15.84 -3.72 7.88
C LEU A 95 16.83 -3.76 9.05
N GLN A 96 16.74 -4.79 9.89
CA GLN A 96 17.70 -5.00 10.99
C GLN A 96 19.11 -5.24 10.43
N PHE A 97 19.24 -6.08 9.41
CA PHE A 97 20.53 -6.32 8.75
C PHE A 97 21.12 -5.03 8.20
N LEU A 98 20.30 -4.22 7.51
CA LEU A 98 20.78 -2.96 6.94
C LEU A 98 21.26 -1.99 8.02
N ARG A 99 20.56 -1.95 9.15
CA ARG A 99 20.98 -1.13 10.29
C ARG A 99 22.34 -1.59 10.83
N GLU A 100 22.50 -2.89 11.00
CA GLU A 100 23.75 -3.46 11.53
C GLU A 100 24.93 -3.21 10.58
N GLU A 101 24.70 -3.26 9.28
CA GLU A 101 25.72 -2.99 8.28
C GLU A 101 25.88 -1.50 7.96
N ARG A 102 25.14 -0.62 8.67
CA ARG A 102 25.16 0.83 8.50
C ARG A 102 24.84 1.27 7.09
N ILE A 103 23.86 0.60 6.48
CA ILE A 103 23.35 0.95 5.15
C ILE A 103 22.12 1.84 5.35
N TYR A 104 22.11 3.01 4.70
CA TYR A 104 20.97 3.92 4.78
C TYR A 104 19.77 3.32 4.04
N SER A 105 18.58 3.50 4.61
CA SER A 105 17.33 3.05 4.01
C SER A 105 16.40 4.23 3.79
N GLY A 106 15.70 4.25 2.67
CA GLY A 106 14.71 5.26 2.37
C GLY A 106 13.49 4.61 1.70
N ILE A 107 12.40 5.36 1.65
CA ILE A 107 11.14 4.88 1.07
C ILE A 107 10.68 5.89 0.03
N ILE A 108 10.33 5.38 -1.17
CA ILE A 108 9.65 6.13 -2.21
C ILE A 108 8.34 5.41 -2.49
N SER A 109 7.23 6.13 -2.44
CA SER A 109 5.91 5.53 -2.62
C SER A 109 4.97 6.51 -3.30
N ASN A 110 4.01 5.96 -4.07
CA ASN A 110 2.91 6.73 -4.63
C ASN A 110 1.79 6.99 -3.62
N LYS A 111 1.91 6.44 -2.42
CA LYS A 111 0.91 6.58 -1.37
C LYS A 111 0.87 8.02 -0.84
N ASN A 112 -0.31 8.44 -0.38
CA ASN A 112 -0.46 9.70 0.33
C ASN A 112 0.52 9.77 1.51
N GLY A 113 1.27 10.87 1.61
CA GLY A 113 2.33 11.01 2.60
C GLY A 113 1.84 10.92 4.05
N GLY A 114 0.63 11.41 4.33
CA GLY A 114 0.04 11.30 5.67
C GLY A 114 -0.20 9.85 6.07
N PHE A 115 -0.78 9.06 5.18
CA PHE A 115 -0.99 7.63 5.40
C PHE A 115 0.34 6.91 5.59
N LEU A 116 1.31 7.18 4.70
CA LEU A 116 2.61 6.54 4.76
C LEU A 116 3.32 6.82 6.10
N ARG A 117 3.35 8.06 6.53
CA ARG A 117 3.98 8.42 7.80
C ARG A 117 3.34 7.74 9.00
N ASN A 118 2.01 7.60 9.00
CA ASN A 118 1.31 6.89 10.07
C ASN A 118 1.64 5.39 10.07
N GLU A 119 1.76 4.79 8.90
CA GLU A 119 2.04 3.36 8.78
C GLU A 119 3.48 3.01 9.17
N ILE A 120 4.43 3.90 8.92
CA ILE A 120 5.84 3.68 9.27
C ILE A 120 6.06 3.66 10.78
N LYS A 121 5.27 4.40 11.54
CA LYS A 121 5.33 4.37 12.99
C LYS A 121 4.90 2.99 13.52
#